data_3a67d66e684df4382818533a157f7c1b
#
_entry.id   3a67d66e684df4382818533a157f7c1b
#
_cell.length_a   1.000
_cell.length_b   1.000
_cell.length_c   1.000
_cell.angle_alpha   90.00
_cell.angle_beta   90.00
_cell.angle_gamma   90.00
#
_symmetry.space_group_name_H-M   'P 1'
#
loop_
_entity.id
_entity.type
_entity.pdbx_description
1 polymer ?
#
loop_
_entity_poly.entity_id
_entity_poly.type
_entity_poly.pdbx_seq_one_letter_code
_entity_poly.pdbx_strand_id
1 'polypeptide(L)'
;MKFLRAKNKDLPQTLRIIVEAQAYLATQHVEQWQNGYPNKNIILKDLENKESYIVKSKDSIQIATAMFSTKTEPTYTNIEGQWLTKENATYGVIHRMAVSEKSRGTGIAKFIFNQCESLLKQNRIKSMRIDTHEDNLGMQTLLKKLGY
;
A
#
# COMPACT_ATOMS: atom_id res chain seq x y z
N MET A 1 13.02 2.64 11.81
CA MET A 1 11.67 2.87 11.28
C MET A 1 10.65 2.12 12.13
N LYS A 2 9.42 2.65 12.23
CA LYS A 2 8.30 2.01 12.95
C LYS A 2 7.10 1.94 11.99
N PHE A 3 6.50 0.75 11.87
CA PHE A 3 5.25 0.53 11.13
C PHE A 3 4.11 0.55 12.15
N LEU A 4 3.18 1.46 12.01
CA LEU A 4 2.16 1.75 13.02
C LEU A 4 0.79 1.89 12.36
N ARG A 5 -0.26 1.49 13.06
CA ARG A 5 -1.62 1.83 12.65
C ARG A 5 -1.82 3.33 12.73
N ALA A 6 -2.32 3.94 11.65
CA ALA A 6 -2.57 5.37 11.57
C ALA A 6 -3.72 5.79 12.51
N LYS A 7 -3.67 7.03 12.94
CA LYS A 7 -4.69 7.71 13.76
C LYS A 7 -5.17 8.97 13.04
N ASN A 8 -6.29 9.54 13.44
CA ASN A 8 -6.85 10.75 12.81
C ASN A 8 -5.84 11.91 12.72
N LYS A 9 -4.96 12.07 13.70
CA LYS A 9 -3.90 13.08 13.68
C LYS A 9 -2.86 12.90 12.58
N ASP A 10 -2.73 11.69 12.02
CA ASP A 10 -1.77 11.37 10.98
C ASP A 10 -2.35 11.65 9.57
N LEU A 11 -3.67 11.93 9.47
CA LEU A 11 -4.37 12.17 8.19
C LEU A 11 -3.76 13.30 7.35
N PRO A 12 -3.45 14.50 7.89
CA PRO A 12 -2.91 15.59 7.08
C PRO A 12 -1.61 15.19 6.36
N GLN A 13 -0.70 14.52 7.07
CA GLN A 13 0.57 14.06 6.48
C GLN A 13 0.36 12.89 5.52
N THR A 14 -0.58 11.98 5.80
CA THR A 14 -0.97 10.91 4.86
C THR A 14 -1.44 11.49 3.53
N LEU A 15 -2.34 12.48 3.55
CA LEU A 15 -2.84 13.12 2.33
C LEU A 15 -1.72 13.83 1.57
N ARG A 16 -0.78 14.48 2.26
CA ARG A 16 0.38 15.11 1.62
C ARG A 16 1.23 14.09 0.88
N ILE A 17 1.54 12.95 1.51
CA ILE A 17 2.33 11.87 0.89
C ILE A 17 1.59 11.28 -0.33
N ILE A 18 0.28 11.14 -0.26
CA ILE A 18 -0.54 10.69 -1.41
C ILE A 18 -0.43 11.68 -2.58
N VAL A 19 -0.56 12.98 -2.32
CA VAL A 19 -0.43 14.02 -3.37
C VAL A 19 0.97 14.01 -3.99
N GLU A 20 2.03 13.87 -3.18
CA GLU A 20 3.41 13.71 -3.67
C GLU A 20 3.57 12.47 -4.57
N ALA A 21 2.89 11.38 -4.24
CA ALA A 21 2.92 10.15 -5.04
C ALA A 21 2.12 10.29 -6.34
N GLN A 22 0.95 10.94 -6.32
CA GLN A 22 0.17 11.26 -7.53
C GLN A 22 0.99 12.13 -8.48
N ALA A 23 1.62 13.19 -7.99
CA ALA A 23 2.47 14.05 -8.79
C ALA A 23 3.67 13.27 -9.38
N TYR A 24 4.29 12.41 -8.61
CA TYR A 24 5.40 11.58 -9.11
C TYR A 24 4.94 10.63 -10.23
N LEU A 25 3.82 9.92 -10.08
CA LEU A 25 3.28 9.06 -11.13
C LEU A 25 2.98 9.84 -12.42
N ALA A 26 2.45 11.07 -12.30
CA ALA A 26 2.23 11.95 -13.45
C ALA A 26 3.54 12.28 -14.19
N THR A 27 4.64 12.55 -13.46
CA THR A 27 5.96 12.79 -14.10
C THR A 27 6.52 11.56 -14.80
N GLN A 28 6.06 10.36 -14.43
CA GLN A 28 6.43 9.10 -15.08
C GLN A 28 5.45 8.69 -16.19
N HIS A 29 4.49 9.55 -16.54
CA HIS A 29 3.42 9.28 -17.50
C HIS A 29 2.59 8.03 -17.16
N VAL A 30 2.43 7.74 -15.86
CA VAL A 30 1.62 6.65 -15.35
C VAL A 30 0.23 7.19 -14.99
N GLU A 31 -0.81 6.65 -15.61
CA GLU A 31 -2.20 7.09 -15.41
C GLU A 31 -2.78 6.66 -14.04
N GLN A 32 -2.10 5.79 -13.33
CA GLN A 32 -2.50 5.39 -11.97
C GLN A 32 -2.64 6.61 -11.06
N TRP A 33 -3.79 6.72 -10.39
CA TRP A 33 -4.10 7.79 -9.44
C TRP A 33 -4.28 9.20 -10.04
N GLN A 34 -4.46 9.33 -11.34
CA GLN A 34 -4.59 10.64 -12.01
C GLN A 34 -6.04 11.14 -12.11
N ASN A 35 -7.03 10.32 -11.76
CA ASN A 35 -8.47 10.62 -11.83
C ASN A 35 -9.08 11.04 -10.48
N GLY A 36 -8.28 11.63 -9.57
CA GLY A 36 -8.74 12.04 -8.24
C GLY A 36 -8.79 10.92 -7.20
N TYR A 37 -8.31 9.72 -7.53
CA TYR A 37 -8.11 8.60 -6.59
C TYR A 37 -6.63 8.52 -6.17
N PRO A 38 -6.31 8.11 -4.92
CA PRO A 38 -7.21 8.10 -3.77
C PRO A 38 -7.45 9.52 -3.25
N ASN A 39 -8.67 9.79 -2.77
CA ASN A 39 -9.05 11.06 -2.19
C ASN A 39 -9.17 10.98 -0.65
N LYS A 40 -9.43 12.13 -0.03
CA LYS A 40 -9.57 12.24 1.44
C LYS A 40 -10.61 11.27 2.01
N ASN A 41 -11.76 11.12 1.34
CA ASN A 41 -12.85 10.27 1.85
C ASN A 41 -12.44 8.79 1.90
N ILE A 42 -11.68 8.33 0.91
CA ILE A 42 -11.15 6.97 0.87
C ILE A 42 -10.15 6.75 2.01
N ILE A 43 -9.26 7.71 2.25
CA ILE A 43 -8.28 7.60 3.35
C ILE A 43 -8.95 7.66 4.72
N LEU A 44 -10.02 8.47 4.87
CA LEU A 44 -10.83 8.48 6.10
C LEU A 44 -11.48 7.11 6.33
N LYS A 45 -12.06 6.50 5.29
CA LYS A 45 -12.64 5.16 5.38
C LYS A 45 -11.62 4.10 5.80
N ASP A 46 -10.39 4.17 5.27
CA ASP A 46 -9.30 3.28 5.70
C ASP A 46 -8.95 3.47 7.18
N LEU A 47 -8.98 4.71 7.68
CA LEU A 47 -8.76 5.01 9.10
C LEU A 47 -9.89 4.45 9.98
N GLU A 48 -11.14 4.69 9.61
CA GLU A 48 -12.33 4.18 10.31
C GLU A 48 -12.33 2.65 10.38
N ASN A 49 -11.96 1.98 9.28
CA ASN A 49 -11.82 0.54 9.20
C ASN A 49 -10.59 0.00 9.96
N LYS A 50 -9.72 0.86 10.48
CA LYS A 50 -8.44 0.51 11.10
C LYS A 50 -7.49 -0.24 10.15
N GLU A 51 -7.56 0.06 8.87
CA GLU A 51 -6.77 -0.53 7.78
C GLU A 51 -5.67 0.40 7.28
N SER A 52 -5.64 1.66 7.73
CA SER A 52 -4.59 2.62 7.40
C SER A 52 -3.36 2.44 8.30
N TYR A 53 -2.19 2.40 7.69
CA TYR A 53 -0.89 2.27 8.35
C TYR A 53 0.07 3.35 7.88
N ILE A 54 1.02 3.70 8.74
CA ILE A 54 2.07 4.67 8.46
C ILE A 54 3.44 4.13 8.84
N VAL A 55 4.46 4.64 8.17
CA VAL A 55 5.86 4.44 8.58
C VAL A 55 6.38 5.74 9.16
N LYS A 56 6.96 5.66 10.36
CA LYS A 56 7.71 6.76 10.98
C LYS A 56 9.20 6.48 10.95
N SER A 57 9.99 7.52 10.65
CA SER A 57 11.45 7.52 10.77
C SER A 57 11.91 7.36 12.21
N LYS A 58 13.23 7.33 12.44
CA LYS A 58 13.80 7.39 13.80
C LYS A 58 13.41 8.68 14.53
N ASP A 59 13.29 9.78 13.81
CA ASP A 59 12.90 11.10 14.32
C ASP A 59 11.38 11.28 14.46
N SER A 60 10.63 10.19 14.39
CA SER A 60 9.16 10.16 14.50
C SER A 60 8.40 10.92 13.40
N ILE A 61 9.06 11.23 12.28
CA ILE A 61 8.46 11.87 11.12
C ILE A 61 7.74 10.79 10.30
N GLN A 62 6.50 11.02 9.89
CA GLN A 62 5.77 10.15 8.97
C GLN A 62 6.34 10.28 7.55
N ILE A 63 6.86 9.18 7.02
CA ILE A 63 7.57 9.10 5.75
C ILE A 63 6.89 8.20 4.72
N ALA A 64 5.89 7.43 5.11
CA ALA A 64 5.10 6.62 4.19
C ALA A 64 3.72 6.30 4.77
N THR A 65 2.84 5.85 3.89
CA THR A 65 1.50 5.35 4.21
C THR A 65 1.18 4.11 3.38
N ALA A 66 0.28 3.26 3.88
CA ALA A 66 -0.31 2.15 3.14
C ALA A 66 -1.66 1.78 3.75
N MET A 67 -2.57 1.28 2.94
CA MET A 67 -3.71 0.51 3.42
C MET A 67 -3.33 -0.96 3.43
N PHE A 68 -3.62 -1.66 4.52
CA PHE A 68 -3.45 -3.11 4.65
C PHE A 68 -4.69 -3.73 5.29
N SER A 69 -5.22 -4.76 4.65
CA SER A 69 -6.43 -5.47 5.07
C SER A 69 -6.27 -6.99 4.88
N THR A 70 -7.08 -7.75 5.62
CA THR A 70 -7.29 -9.19 5.40
C THR A 70 -8.75 -9.49 5.04
N LYS A 71 -9.53 -8.46 4.74
CA LYS A 71 -10.89 -8.59 4.22
C LYS A 71 -10.84 -8.95 2.73
N THR A 72 -11.88 -9.62 2.25
CA THR A 72 -12.03 -9.90 0.83
C THR A 72 -12.04 -8.60 0.03
N GLU A 73 -11.21 -8.53 -1.01
CA GLU A 73 -11.15 -7.40 -1.93
C GLU A 73 -12.14 -7.67 -3.09
N PRO A 74 -13.23 -6.87 -3.21
CA PRO A 74 -14.25 -7.13 -4.22
C PRO A 74 -13.72 -7.12 -5.66
N THR A 75 -12.73 -6.28 -5.95
CA THR A 75 -12.14 -6.17 -7.31
C THR A 75 -11.33 -7.41 -7.70
N TYR A 76 -10.97 -8.27 -6.74
CA TYR A 76 -10.22 -9.50 -6.97
C TYR A 76 -11.10 -10.72 -7.26
N THR A 77 -12.43 -10.56 -7.25
CA THR A 77 -13.37 -11.65 -7.56
C THR A 77 -13.32 -12.03 -9.04
N ASN A 78 -13.16 -11.05 -9.92
CA ASN A 78 -13.05 -11.26 -11.36
C ASN A 78 -11.70 -10.72 -11.85
N ILE A 79 -10.76 -11.60 -12.13
CA ILE A 79 -9.45 -11.28 -12.70
C ILE A 79 -9.23 -12.06 -13.99
N GLU A 80 -8.39 -11.52 -14.87
CA GLU A 80 -7.79 -12.30 -15.95
C GLU A 80 -6.69 -13.20 -15.38
N GLY A 81 -6.74 -14.50 -15.68
CA GLY A 81 -5.82 -15.47 -15.08
C GLY A 81 -6.34 -16.07 -13.78
N GLN A 82 -5.44 -16.51 -12.91
CA GLN A 82 -5.79 -17.20 -11.67
C GLN A 82 -4.81 -16.85 -10.54
N TRP A 83 -5.32 -16.87 -9.31
CA TRP A 83 -4.49 -16.76 -8.14
C TRP A 83 -3.70 -18.06 -7.86
N LEU A 84 -2.49 -17.94 -7.32
CA LEU A 84 -1.68 -19.10 -6.92
C LEU A 84 -2.26 -19.85 -5.71
N THR A 85 -3.17 -19.22 -4.97
CA THR A 85 -3.87 -19.80 -3.83
C THR A 85 -5.33 -20.08 -4.19
N LYS A 86 -5.98 -20.97 -3.42
CA LYS A 86 -7.41 -21.28 -3.62
C LYS A 86 -8.25 -20.00 -3.58
N GLU A 87 -9.32 -19.99 -4.35
CA GLU A 87 -10.23 -18.84 -4.48
C GLU A 87 -10.78 -18.38 -3.13
N ASN A 88 -11.17 -19.29 -2.28
CA ASN A 88 -11.71 -19.04 -0.92
C ASN A 88 -10.65 -18.90 0.17
N ALA A 89 -9.34 -18.88 -0.17
CA ALA A 89 -8.30 -18.70 0.82
C ALA A 89 -8.32 -17.26 1.36
N THR A 90 -8.12 -17.11 2.66
CA THR A 90 -7.87 -15.80 3.27
C THR A 90 -6.51 -15.28 2.85
N TYR A 91 -6.44 -14.03 2.47
CA TYR A 91 -5.23 -13.34 2.00
C TYR A 91 -5.11 -11.94 2.58
N GLY A 92 -3.91 -11.39 2.55
CA GLY A 92 -3.70 -9.97 2.80
C GLY A 92 -3.75 -9.16 1.51
N VAL A 93 -4.11 -7.90 1.63
CA VAL A 93 -4.12 -6.93 0.53
C VAL A 93 -3.38 -5.67 0.96
N ILE A 94 -2.51 -5.14 0.10
CA ILE A 94 -1.91 -3.81 0.27
C ILE A 94 -2.45 -2.92 -0.85
N HIS A 95 -3.03 -1.78 -0.46
CA HIS A 95 -3.44 -0.73 -1.39
C HIS A 95 -2.90 0.62 -0.96
N ARG A 96 -2.93 1.59 -1.84
CA ARG A 96 -2.64 3.00 -1.56
C ARG A 96 -1.32 3.21 -0.83
N MET A 97 -0.31 2.39 -1.22
CA MET A 97 1.03 2.52 -0.66
C MET A 97 1.74 3.71 -1.31
N ALA A 98 2.23 4.62 -0.49
CA ALA A 98 2.97 5.79 -0.92
C ALA A 98 4.12 6.11 0.04
N VAL A 99 5.25 6.54 -0.53
CA VAL A 99 6.45 6.97 0.19
C VAL A 99 6.68 8.44 -0.12
N SER A 100 6.96 9.24 0.91
CA SER A 100 7.27 10.67 0.75
C SER A 100 8.44 10.88 -0.21
N GLU A 101 8.40 11.97 -0.96
CA GLU A 101 9.39 12.29 -1.98
C GLU A 101 10.83 12.15 -1.47
N LYS A 102 11.13 12.75 -0.32
CA LYS A 102 12.46 12.74 0.29
C LYS A 102 12.95 11.34 0.72
N SER A 103 12.06 10.36 0.78
CA SER A 103 12.34 9.02 1.31
C SER A 103 12.22 7.93 0.23
N ARG A 104 11.95 8.29 -1.02
CA ARG A 104 11.89 7.33 -2.13
C ARG A 104 13.25 6.69 -2.38
N GLY A 105 13.25 5.45 -2.84
CA GLY A 105 14.48 4.72 -3.14
C GLY A 105 15.27 4.23 -1.93
N THR A 106 14.81 4.48 -0.70
CA THR A 106 15.52 4.12 0.54
C THR A 106 15.06 2.79 1.16
N GLY A 107 14.32 1.96 0.40
CA GLY A 107 13.88 0.64 0.84
C GLY A 107 12.60 0.62 1.71
N ILE A 108 11.92 1.76 1.87
CA ILE A 108 10.73 1.87 2.73
C ILE A 108 9.57 1.03 2.19
N ALA A 109 9.37 0.97 0.88
CA ALA A 109 8.34 0.12 0.28
C ALA A 109 8.58 -1.36 0.65
N LYS A 110 9.81 -1.88 0.47
CA LYS A 110 10.18 -3.23 0.91
C LYS A 110 9.95 -3.43 2.40
N PHE A 111 10.26 -2.45 3.23
CA PHE A 111 10.00 -2.50 4.67
C PHE A 111 8.50 -2.67 4.96
N ILE A 112 7.61 -1.93 4.27
CA ILE A 112 6.15 -2.05 4.41
C ILE A 112 5.70 -3.47 4.07
N PHE A 113 6.13 -4.03 2.94
CA PHE A 113 5.82 -5.42 2.55
C PHE A 113 6.21 -6.41 3.64
N ASN A 114 7.45 -6.33 4.14
CA ASN A 114 7.94 -7.22 5.20
C ASN A 114 7.10 -7.11 6.49
N GLN A 115 6.64 -5.90 6.84
CA GLN A 115 5.78 -5.71 8.02
C GLN A 115 4.39 -6.32 7.81
N CYS A 116 3.78 -6.12 6.64
CA CYS A 116 2.49 -6.73 6.30
C CYS A 116 2.58 -8.27 6.27
N GLU A 117 3.62 -8.83 5.66
CA GLU A 117 3.87 -10.27 5.67
C GLU A 117 4.04 -10.82 7.09
N SER A 118 4.72 -10.07 7.96
CA SER A 118 4.87 -10.46 9.37
C SER A 118 3.53 -10.48 10.09
N LEU A 119 2.65 -9.50 9.83
CA LEU A 119 1.28 -9.49 10.36
C LEU A 119 0.45 -10.68 9.83
N LEU A 120 0.59 -11.04 8.56
CA LEU A 120 -0.08 -12.21 7.98
C LEU A 120 0.40 -13.50 8.65
N LYS A 121 1.71 -13.68 8.82
CA LYS A 121 2.30 -14.85 9.48
C LYS A 121 1.79 -15.02 10.92
N GLN A 122 1.71 -13.91 11.68
CA GLN A 122 1.17 -13.90 13.05
C GLN A 122 -0.30 -14.37 13.08
N ASN A 123 -1.08 -14.05 12.04
CA ASN A 123 -2.48 -14.46 11.89
C ASN A 123 -2.66 -15.78 11.11
N ARG A 124 -1.57 -16.52 10.82
CA ARG A 124 -1.56 -17.78 10.07
C ARG A 124 -2.15 -17.69 8.65
N ILE A 125 -2.10 -16.47 8.06
CA ILE A 125 -2.49 -16.21 6.67
C ILE A 125 -1.26 -16.40 5.79
N LYS A 126 -1.37 -17.22 4.74
CA LYS A 126 -0.23 -17.69 3.94
C LYS A 126 -0.02 -16.94 2.63
N SER A 127 -0.90 -16.01 2.27
CA SER A 127 -0.83 -15.32 1.00
C SER A 127 -1.14 -13.83 1.11
N MET A 128 -0.57 -13.07 0.20
CA MET A 128 -0.89 -11.67 -0.04
C MET A 128 -1.15 -11.50 -1.52
N ARG A 129 -2.19 -10.77 -1.89
CA ARG A 129 -2.58 -10.43 -3.26
C ARG A 129 -2.38 -8.95 -3.48
N ILE A 130 -1.83 -8.60 -4.63
CA ILE A 130 -1.47 -7.22 -4.96
C ILE A 130 -1.75 -6.98 -6.42
N ASP A 131 -2.22 -5.80 -6.73
CA ASP A 131 -2.34 -5.27 -8.08
C ASP A 131 -1.55 -3.97 -8.22
N THR A 132 -1.18 -3.65 -9.44
CA THR A 132 -0.56 -2.38 -9.81
C THR A 132 -0.87 -2.06 -11.27
N HIS A 133 -0.78 -0.79 -11.64
CA HIS A 133 -0.96 -0.35 -13.02
C HIS A 133 0.14 -0.92 -13.93
N GLU A 134 -0.22 -1.24 -15.17
CA GLU A 134 0.70 -1.81 -16.16
C GLU A 134 1.90 -0.92 -16.47
N ASP A 135 1.74 0.40 -16.39
CA ASP A 135 2.84 1.36 -16.62
C ASP A 135 3.66 1.65 -15.36
N ASN A 136 3.25 1.16 -14.18
CA ASN A 136 4.01 1.35 -12.95
C ASN A 136 5.20 0.37 -12.85
N LEU A 137 6.19 0.57 -13.70
CA LEU A 137 7.38 -0.29 -13.79
C LEU A 137 8.16 -0.34 -12.48
N GLY A 138 8.15 0.75 -11.71
CA GLY A 138 8.80 0.81 -10.41
C GLY A 138 8.20 -0.18 -9.42
N MET A 139 6.86 -0.22 -9.32
CA MET A 139 6.16 -1.17 -8.47
C MET A 139 6.31 -2.60 -8.98
N GLN A 140 6.16 -2.85 -10.28
CA GLN A 140 6.36 -4.18 -10.86
C GLN A 140 7.77 -4.72 -10.58
N THR A 141 8.79 -3.87 -10.71
CA THR A 141 10.17 -4.26 -10.40
C THR A 141 10.35 -4.63 -8.93
N LEU A 142 9.73 -3.85 -8.03
CA LEU A 142 9.73 -4.16 -6.59
C LEU A 142 9.05 -5.50 -6.30
N LEU A 143 7.85 -5.72 -6.84
CA LEU A 143 7.09 -6.95 -6.65
C LEU A 143 7.88 -8.17 -7.12
N LYS A 144 8.44 -8.15 -8.33
CA LYS A 144 9.31 -9.23 -8.85
C LYS A 144 10.50 -9.51 -7.91
N LYS A 145 11.16 -8.47 -7.37
CA LYS A 145 12.28 -8.64 -6.42
C LYS A 145 11.84 -9.22 -5.07
N LEU A 146 10.57 -9.07 -4.71
CA LEU A 146 10.01 -9.63 -3.48
C LEU A 146 9.41 -11.02 -3.67
N GLY A 147 9.34 -11.52 -4.91
CA GLY A 147 8.83 -12.84 -5.24
C GLY A 147 7.31 -12.91 -5.49
N TYR A 148 6.70 -11.77 -5.85
CA TYR A 148 5.31 -11.66 -6.28
C TYR A 148 5.16 -11.84 -7.79
#